data_948fe7c8ef143ffec2fc1f752eff6ed0
#
_entry.id   948fe7c8ef143ffec2fc1f752eff6ed0
#
_cell.length_a   1.000
_cell.length_b   1.000
_cell.length_c   1.000
_cell.angle_alpha   90.00
_cell.angle_beta   90.00
_cell.angle_gamma   90.00
#
_symmetry.space_group_name_H-M   'P 1'
#
loop_
_entity.id
_entity.type
_entity.pdbx_description
1 polymer ?
#
loop_
_entity_poly.entity_id
_entity_poly.type
_entity_poly.pdbx_seq_one_letter_code
_entity_poly.pdbx_strand_id
1 'polypeptide(L)'
;MKLLDFFNQKKNYFIYILFLLFGCYSFAHDVATESMQLRTWNVNNTEITGSFMMMKDNVVYLENETNQILHFPLVNFAASDRQFVAQEYNKILNLNSQIVAPKKMAVFNFKKLCTSLFLLLVILMGTYFLVKRNRMRIVACFFIVGLSSILYSFKALVTTTDPAVVNLAFVPFKPNVYTTYDATYFYVQSKGIPTTHAMMTGISSAGWQQQVPIPQCYTGTNYWSIPLNPVVATTPVPVTAVHFTRGAIAIAVNGIAIFNPYTNTGADAFLTGQLDTWGGHCGRGDDYHYHTAPLHLYGTTSNTLPIAYALDGYAVYGAFEPSGVAMTTLDANHGHYFNSVYHYHGTAAAPYMIGNMVGQVTEDATAQIIPQPSALPVRTENWTPLNGALITSCAINATSNGYNTTYTLNGTAGYATNYSWSGTTYTFKYVTPTATTTTTYNGFAQCTVPVLAIAAFTLDANAIKIYPNPVKDAFTVDLNGTMVPSDISAISMYDTNGKLVYNTTEFENSIKVNALRNGVYYVFIKTAKGTITKKIVVE
;
A
#
# COMPACT_ATOMS: atom_id res chain seq x y z
N MET A 1 -52.78 -20.59 20.17
CA MET A 1 -52.83 -20.64 18.68
C MET A 1 -52.39 -19.35 18.01
N LYS A 2 -52.41 -18.18 18.64
CA LYS A 2 -51.97 -16.89 18.01
C LYS A 2 -50.44 -16.59 18.10
N LEU A 3 -49.68 -17.31 18.89
CA LEU A 3 -48.21 -17.08 19.04
C LEU A 3 -47.38 -17.89 18.02
N LEU A 4 -47.88 -19.04 17.54
CA LEU A 4 -47.21 -19.85 16.54
C LEU A 4 -47.30 -19.22 15.12
N ASP A 5 -48.36 -18.55 14.79
CA ASP A 5 -48.54 -17.90 13.46
C ASP A 5 -47.63 -16.67 13.30
N PHE A 6 -47.32 -15.96 14.40
CA PHE A 6 -46.42 -14.82 14.40
C PHE A 6 -44.96 -15.24 14.13
N PHE A 7 -44.54 -16.40 14.66
CA PHE A 7 -43.19 -16.90 14.42
C PHE A 7 -43.02 -17.50 13.00
N ASN A 8 -44.05 -18.09 12.42
CA ASN A 8 -43.99 -18.62 11.07
C ASN A 8 -43.93 -17.50 10.00
N GLN A 9 -44.62 -16.39 10.19
CA GLN A 9 -44.53 -15.26 9.26
C GLN A 9 -43.13 -14.59 9.30
N LYS A 10 -42.54 -14.43 10.47
CA LYS A 10 -41.17 -13.87 10.59
C LYS A 10 -40.08 -14.79 10.06
N LYS A 11 -40.28 -16.13 10.13
CA LYS A 11 -39.34 -17.11 9.58
C LYS A 11 -39.23 -17.01 8.05
N ASN A 12 -40.34 -16.73 7.38
CA ASN A 12 -40.33 -16.52 5.92
C ASN A 12 -39.66 -15.19 5.53
N TYR A 13 -39.84 -14.11 6.28
CA TYR A 13 -39.13 -12.85 6.04
C TYR A 13 -37.62 -12.96 6.30
N PHE A 14 -37.22 -13.74 7.31
CA PHE A 14 -35.80 -14.00 7.59
C PHE A 14 -35.15 -14.84 6.48
N ILE A 15 -35.86 -15.81 5.92
CA ILE A 15 -35.42 -16.62 4.79
C ILE A 15 -35.35 -15.76 3.51
N TYR A 16 -36.29 -14.87 3.26
CA TYR A 16 -36.22 -13.94 2.12
C TYR A 16 -35.10 -12.92 2.24
N ILE A 17 -34.83 -12.41 3.44
CA ILE A 17 -33.68 -11.53 3.70
C ILE A 17 -32.36 -12.31 3.55
N LEU A 18 -32.32 -13.56 4.01
CA LEU A 18 -31.16 -14.45 3.79
C LEU A 18 -30.94 -14.73 2.29
N PHE A 19 -32.02 -15.00 1.51
CA PHE A 19 -31.90 -15.19 0.07
C PHE A 19 -31.53 -13.93 -0.70
N LEU A 20 -31.99 -12.74 -0.27
CA LEU A 20 -31.55 -11.47 -0.84
C LEU A 20 -30.09 -11.12 -0.49
N LEU A 21 -29.59 -11.56 0.67
CA LEU A 21 -28.18 -11.42 1.05
C LEU A 21 -27.27 -12.47 0.38
N PHE A 22 -27.79 -13.65 0.03
CA PHE A 22 -27.02 -14.69 -0.68
C PHE A 22 -27.06 -14.56 -2.21
N GLY A 23 -27.98 -13.77 -2.78
CA GLY A 23 -28.17 -13.66 -4.23
C GLY A 23 -27.16 -12.78 -4.96
N CYS A 24 -26.27 -12.07 -4.26
CA CYS A 24 -25.38 -11.08 -4.89
C CYS A 24 -23.89 -11.47 -4.97
N TYR A 25 -23.47 -12.65 -4.53
CA TYR A 25 -22.05 -12.95 -4.45
C TYR A 25 -21.68 -14.33 -4.99
N SER A 26 -21.68 -14.47 -6.28
CA SER A 26 -20.95 -15.56 -6.95
C SER A 26 -20.06 -14.97 -8.03
N PHE A 27 -18.88 -14.53 -7.62
CA PHE A 27 -17.85 -14.05 -8.53
C PHE A 27 -16.77 -15.13 -8.60
N ALA A 28 -16.72 -15.80 -9.73
CA ALA A 28 -15.81 -16.89 -9.99
C ALA A 28 -14.67 -16.45 -10.89
N HIS A 29 -13.45 -16.78 -10.54
CA HIS A 29 -12.36 -16.90 -11.49
C HIS A 29 -12.42 -18.29 -12.07
N ASP A 30 -12.42 -18.43 -13.40
CA ASP A 30 -12.43 -19.73 -14.08
C ASP A 30 -11.01 -20.22 -14.34
N VAL A 31 -10.85 -21.52 -14.33
CA VAL A 31 -9.57 -22.22 -14.50
C VAL A 31 -9.28 -22.47 -15.97
N ALA A 32 -8.09 -22.18 -16.40
CA ALA A 32 -7.47 -22.85 -17.54
C ALA A 32 -5.95 -22.87 -17.42
N THR A 33 -5.35 -23.90 -17.95
CA THR A 33 -3.93 -24.18 -17.91
C THR A 33 -3.24 -23.43 -19.05
N GLU A 34 -2.32 -22.47 -18.76
CA GLU A 34 -1.35 -21.98 -19.74
C GLU A 34 -0.12 -21.28 -19.12
N SER A 35 0.92 -21.11 -19.95
CA SER A 35 2.30 -20.84 -19.59
C SER A 35 2.62 -19.40 -19.23
N MET A 36 3.62 -19.21 -18.38
CA MET A 36 4.28 -17.95 -18.04
C MET A 36 4.73 -17.16 -19.28
N GLN A 37 4.45 -15.87 -19.30
CA GLN A 37 5.03 -14.98 -20.31
C GLN A 37 6.37 -14.43 -19.82
N LEU A 38 7.41 -15.01 -20.33
CA LEU A 38 8.78 -14.72 -20.00
C LEU A 38 9.45 -14.05 -21.19
N ARG A 39 10.38 -13.14 -20.91
CA ARG A 39 11.26 -12.57 -21.93
C ARG A 39 12.49 -13.46 -22.07
N THR A 40 12.92 -13.71 -23.31
CA THR A 40 14.22 -14.32 -23.59
C THR A 40 15.31 -13.25 -23.50
N TRP A 41 16.31 -13.49 -22.69
CA TRP A 41 17.48 -12.66 -22.45
C TRP A 41 18.70 -13.32 -23.01
N ASN A 42 19.60 -12.58 -23.63
CA ASN A 42 20.90 -13.09 -24.06
C ASN A 42 21.97 -12.67 -23.03
N VAL A 43 22.40 -13.63 -22.22
CA VAL A 43 23.39 -13.44 -21.15
C VAL A 43 24.61 -14.30 -21.48
N ASN A 44 25.76 -13.68 -21.72
CA ASN A 44 27.00 -14.37 -22.15
C ASN A 44 26.80 -15.29 -23.36
N ASN A 45 26.03 -14.85 -24.36
CA ASN A 45 25.63 -15.64 -25.54
C ASN A 45 24.78 -16.88 -25.22
N THR A 46 24.19 -16.95 -24.02
CA THR A 46 23.25 -18.00 -23.65
C THR A 46 21.87 -17.37 -23.50
N GLU A 47 20.87 -17.99 -24.10
CA GLU A 47 19.50 -17.58 -23.93
C GLU A 47 18.98 -18.04 -22.57
N ILE A 48 18.40 -17.09 -21.80
CA ILE A 48 17.78 -17.33 -20.50
C ILE A 48 16.38 -16.77 -20.59
N THR A 49 15.40 -17.57 -20.22
CA THR A 49 14.02 -17.12 -20.13
C THR A 49 13.71 -16.67 -18.71
N GLY A 50 13.17 -15.47 -18.56
CA GLY A 50 12.83 -14.93 -17.26
C GLY A 50 12.17 -13.56 -17.34
N SER A 51 11.53 -13.14 -16.27
CA SER A 51 10.95 -11.80 -16.08
C SER A 51 11.97 -10.88 -15.41
N PHE A 52 12.07 -9.64 -15.89
CA PHE A 52 12.91 -8.63 -15.24
C PHE A 52 12.29 -8.23 -13.89
N MET A 53 13.06 -8.35 -12.82
CA MET A 53 12.64 -7.98 -11.50
C MET A 53 13.18 -6.60 -11.09
N MET A 54 14.50 -6.43 -11.17
CA MET A 54 15.18 -5.22 -10.73
C MET A 54 16.65 -5.21 -11.17
N MET A 55 17.29 -4.05 -11.01
CA MET A 55 18.74 -3.93 -11.06
C MET A 55 19.26 -3.26 -9.78
N LYS A 56 20.30 -3.83 -9.19
CA LYS A 56 21.01 -3.24 -8.06
C LYS A 56 22.51 -3.44 -8.22
N ASP A 57 23.29 -2.40 -7.99
CA ASP A 57 24.76 -2.42 -8.05
C ASP A 57 25.30 -3.03 -9.35
N ASN A 58 24.67 -2.70 -10.49
CA ASN A 58 24.92 -3.26 -11.83
C ASN A 58 24.68 -4.79 -11.93
N VAL A 59 23.93 -5.38 -11.04
CA VAL A 59 23.43 -6.76 -11.11
C VAL A 59 21.95 -6.74 -11.46
N VAL A 60 21.57 -7.46 -12.52
CA VAL A 60 20.19 -7.64 -12.98
C VAL A 60 19.63 -8.90 -12.35
N TYR A 61 18.43 -8.80 -11.78
CA TYR A 61 17.70 -9.90 -11.18
C TYR A 61 16.56 -10.29 -12.11
N LEU A 62 16.52 -11.56 -12.47
CA LEU A 62 15.51 -12.17 -13.34
C LEU A 62 14.81 -13.29 -12.57
N GLU A 63 13.55 -13.48 -12.82
CA GLU A 63 12.77 -14.63 -12.37
C GLU A 63 12.56 -15.60 -13.52
N ASN A 64 12.96 -16.86 -13.34
CA ASN A 64 12.82 -17.89 -14.36
C ASN A 64 11.48 -18.64 -14.28
N GLU A 65 11.21 -19.54 -15.21
CA GLU A 65 10.00 -20.37 -15.30
C GLU A 65 9.75 -21.25 -14.08
N THR A 66 10.78 -21.53 -13.29
CA THR A 66 10.69 -22.33 -12.06
C THR A 66 10.62 -21.46 -10.81
N ASN A 67 10.32 -20.16 -10.95
CA ASN A 67 10.25 -19.18 -9.89
C ASN A 67 11.56 -19.01 -9.09
N GLN A 68 12.69 -19.29 -9.73
CA GLN A 68 14.00 -19.05 -9.13
C GLN A 68 14.52 -17.68 -9.55
N ILE A 69 15.08 -16.95 -8.59
CA ILE A 69 15.74 -15.68 -8.85
C ILE A 69 17.14 -15.94 -9.37
N LEU A 70 17.35 -15.60 -10.62
CA LEU A 70 18.65 -15.58 -11.28
C LEU A 70 19.21 -14.16 -11.22
N HIS A 71 20.51 -14.02 -11.03
CA HIS A 71 21.16 -12.71 -11.02
C HIS A 71 22.44 -12.74 -11.83
N PHE A 72 22.59 -11.69 -12.65
CA PHE A 72 23.74 -11.58 -13.56
C PHE A 72 24.25 -10.15 -13.59
N PRO A 73 25.57 -9.93 -13.65
CA PRO A 73 26.12 -8.61 -13.92
C PRO A 73 25.55 -8.02 -15.22
N LEU A 74 25.16 -6.76 -15.22
CA LEU A 74 24.58 -6.08 -16.39
C LEU A 74 25.47 -6.19 -17.63
N VAL A 75 26.80 -6.20 -17.45
CA VAL A 75 27.79 -6.32 -18.54
C VAL A 75 27.64 -7.62 -19.32
N ASN A 76 27.08 -8.66 -18.73
CA ASN A 76 26.90 -9.98 -19.34
C ASN A 76 25.72 -10.03 -20.33
N PHE A 77 24.84 -9.04 -20.31
CA PHE A 77 23.66 -8.97 -21.17
C PHE A 77 24.00 -8.41 -22.56
N ALA A 78 23.27 -8.88 -23.56
CA ALA A 78 23.35 -8.32 -24.93
C ALA A 78 22.99 -6.81 -24.90
N ALA A 79 23.43 -6.07 -25.93
CA ALA A 79 23.23 -4.62 -26.00
C ALA A 79 21.75 -4.21 -25.96
N SER A 80 20.86 -4.95 -26.63
CA SER A 80 19.40 -4.75 -26.61
C SER A 80 18.81 -4.94 -25.23
N ASP A 81 19.29 -5.93 -24.49
CA ASP A 81 18.81 -6.24 -23.15
C ASP A 81 19.32 -5.24 -22.14
N ARG A 82 20.58 -4.79 -22.26
CA ARG A 82 21.10 -3.67 -21.46
C ARG A 82 20.32 -2.38 -21.68
N GLN A 83 19.91 -2.12 -22.94
CA GLN A 83 19.08 -0.94 -23.23
C GLN A 83 17.71 -1.04 -22.57
N PHE A 84 17.07 -2.21 -22.61
CA PHE A 84 15.80 -2.46 -21.91
C PHE A 84 15.96 -2.26 -20.40
N VAL A 85 16.96 -2.90 -19.79
CA VAL A 85 17.25 -2.74 -18.35
C VAL A 85 17.49 -1.27 -17.99
N ALA A 86 18.26 -0.54 -18.81
CA ALA A 86 18.52 0.88 -18.56
C ALA A 86 17.25 1.74 -18.66
N GLN A 87 16.34 1.44 -19.59
CA GLN A 87 15.06 2.14 -19.69
C GLN A 87 14.19 1.91 -18.47
N GLU A 88 14.03 0.67 -18.03
CA GLU A 88 13.26 0.33 -16.84
C GLU A 88 13.91 0.94 -15.57
N TYR A 89 15.23 0.82 -15.43
CA TYR A 89 15.96 1.39 -14.30
C TYR A 89 15.88 2.93 -14.24
N ASN A 90 15.91 3.63 -15.38
CA ASN A 90 15.75 5.08 -15.41
C ASN A 90 14.35 5.54 -15.02
N LYS A 91 13.29 4.81 -15.39
CA LYS A 91 11.94 5.06 -14.87
C LYS A 91 11.94 5.02 -13.34
N ILE A 92 12.60 4.01 -12.81
CA ILE A 92 12.82 3.75 -11.39
C ILE A 92 13.52 4.92 -10.69
N LEU A 93 14.67 5.36 -11.23
CA LEU A 93 15.46 6.44 -10.66
C LEU A 93 14.70 7.78 -10.64
N ASN A 94 13.97 8.08 -11.71
CA ASN A 94 13.18 9.31 -11.80
C ASN A 94 12.08 9.38 -10.74
N LEU A 95 11.45 8.26 -10.42
CA LEU A 95 10.44 8.18 -9.38
C LEU A 95 11.07 8.25 -7.97
N ASN A 96 12.23 7.62 -7.79
CA ASN A 96 12.96 7.62 -6.52
C ASN A 96 13.60 8.99 -6.18
N SER A 97 13.88 9.83 -7.16
CA SER A 97 14.44 11.18 -6.95
C SER A 97 13.53 12.10 -6.11
N GLN A 98 12.25 11.75 -5.99
CA GLN A 98 11.27 12.46 -5.18
C GLN A 98 11.16 11.93 -3.73
N ILE A 99 11.86 10.84 -3.42
CA ILE A 99 11.81 10.23 -2.09
C ILE A 99 12.85 10.89 -1.20
N VAL A 100 12.39 11.59 -0.18
CA VAL A 100 13.26 12.06 0.91
C VAL A 100 13.55 10.88 1.82
N ALA A 101 14.83 10.46 1.91
CA ALA A 101 15.23 9.37 2.78
C ALA A 101 14.73 9.62 4.23
N PRO A 102 14.10 8.63 4.87
CA PRO A 102 13.60 8.79 6.23
C PRO A 102 14.76 9.11 7.17
N LYS A 103 14.66 10.24 7.86
CA LYS A 103 15.58 10.58 8.93
C LYS A 103 15.44 9.48 9.98
N LYS A 104 16.54 8.78 10.34
CA LYS A 104 16.53 7.82 11.44
C LYS A 104 15.99 8.53 12.67
N MET A 105 14.71 8.33 12.99
CA MET A 105 14.18 8.74 14.27
C MET A 105 14.93 7.95 15.33
N ALA A 106 15.51 8.66 16.30
CA ALA A 106 16.09 8.01 17.46
C ALA A 106 14.94 7.24 18.13
N VAL A 107 14.93 5.92 17.96
CA VAL A 107 13.96 5.05 18.62
C VAL A 107 14.17 5.24 20.11
N PHE A 108 13.25 5.99 20.72
CA PHE A 108 13.23 6.15 22.17
C PHE A 108 13.05 4.76 22.75
N ASN A 109 14.11 4.22 23.32
CA ASN A 109 14.13 2.84 23.81
C ASN A 109 13.36 2.77 25.13
N PHE A 110 12.02 2.84 24.99
CA PHE A 110 11.06 2.78 26.10
C PHE A 110 11.30 1.54 26.97
N LYS A 111 11.76 0.44 26.37
CA LYS A 111 12.14 -0.79 27.07
C LYS A 111 13.28 -0.55 28.07
N LYS A 112 14.31 0.22 27.69
CA LYS A 112 15.41 0.58 28.60
C LYS A 112 14.94 1.49 29.73
N LEU A 113 14.08 2.48 29.42
CA LEU A 113 13.52 3.37 30.44
C LEU A 113 12.66 2.60 31.44
N CYS A 114 11.76 1.75 30.95
CA CYS A 114 10.90 0.94 31.84
C CYS A 114 11.69 -0.08 32.64
N THR A 115 12.72 -0.70 32.07
CA THR A 115 13.60 -1.62 32.80
C THR A 115 14.37 -0.88 33.91
N SER A 116 14.83 0.33 33.64
CA SER A 116 15.54 1.16 34.63
C SER A 116 14.60 1.62 35.76
N LEU A 117 13.38 2.05 35.42
CA LEU A 117 12.36 2.42 36.41
C LEU A 117 11.91 1.22 37.25
N PHE A 118 11.76 0.05 36.62
CA PHE A 118 11.42 -1.19 37.30
C PHE A 118 12.52 -1.60 38.29
N LEU A 119 13.81 -1.56 37.87
CA LEU A 119 14.94 -1.86 38.74
C LEU A 119 15.02 -0.90 39.94
N LEU A 120 14.80 0.39 39.70
CA LEU A 120 14.74 1.42 40.73
C LEU A 120 13.63 1.14 41.74
N LEU A 121 12.43 0.75 41.26
CA LEU A 121 11.27 0.44 42.09
C LEU A 121 11.52 -0.81 42.94
N VAL A 122 12.18 -1.85 42.38
CA VAL A 122 12.57 -3.06 43.10
C VAL A 122 13.59 -2.74 44.18
N ILE A 123 14.60 -1.86 43.91
CA ILE A 123 15.61 -1.44 44.89
C ILE A 123 14.99 -0.63 46.02
N LEU A 124 14.11 0.35 45.67
CA LEU A 124 13.41 1.18 46.68
C LEU A 124 12.49 0.34 47.56
N MET A 125 11.82 -0.66 46.98
CA MET A 125 10.98 -1.57 47.73
C MET A 125 11.80 -2.52 48.61
N GLY A 126 12.90 -3.08 48.09
CA GLY A 126 13.80 -3.93 48.87
C GLY A 126 14.37 -3.19 50.08
N THR A 127 14.83 -1.95 49.92
CA THR A 127 15.34 -1.12 51.03
C THR A 127 14.25 -0.81 52.06
N TYR A 128 13.01 -0.49 51.62
CA TYR A 128 11.87 -0.27 52.54
C TYR A 128 11.57 -1.51 53.39
N PHE A 129 11.71 -2.73 52.83
CA PHE A 129 11.44 -3.98 53.54
C PHE A 129 12.58 -4.43 54.46
N LEU A 130 13.79 -4.17 54.11
CA LEU A 130 14.94 -4.43 55.00
C LEU A 130 14.85 -3.60 56.30
N VAL A 131 14.20 -2.41 56.23
CA VAL A 131 14.07 -1.48 57.39
C VAL A 131 12.83 -1.75 58.25
N LYS A 132 11.75 -2.40 57.73
CA LYS A 132 10.49 -2.65 58.47
C LYS A 132 10.00 -4.10 58.32
N ARG A 133 10.27 -4.91 59.35
CA ARG A 133 9.91 -6.34 59.49
C ARG A 133 8.43 -6.66 59.43
N ASN A 134 7.72 -6.48 58.30
CA ASN A 134 6.34 -6.88 58.18
C ASN A 134 6.16 -7.78 56.94
N ARG A 135 6.03 -9.09 57.18
CA ARG A 135 5.94 -10.14 56.13
C ARG A 135 4.79 -9.94 55.11
N MET A 136 3.66 -9.39 55.55
CA MET A 136 2.51 -9.12 54.65
C MET A 136 2.83 -8.06 53.59
N ARG A 137 3.66 -7.07 53.92
CA ARG A 137 4.07 -6.04 52.94
C ARG A 137 4.97 -6.61 51.86
N ILE A 138 5.80 -7.58 52.20
CA ILE A 138 6.66 -8.29 51.23
C ILE A 138 5.84 -9.00 50.18
N VAL A 139 4.82 -9.77 50.59
CA VAL A 139 3.92 -10.51 49.68
C VAL A 139 3.15 -9.55 48.75
N ALA A 140 2.60 -8.46 49.27
CA ALA A 140 1.87 -7.47 48.47
C ALA A 140 2.77 -6.83 47.39
N CYS A 141 4.04 -6.58 47.70
CA CYS A 141 4.97 -6.01 46.76
C CYS A 141 5.40 -6.97 45.66
N PHE A 142 5.65 -8.24 45.98
CA PHE A 142 5.91 -9.24 44.95
C PHE A 142 4.69 -9.41 44.03
N PHE A 143 3.47 -9.29 44.56
CA PHE A 143 2.24 -9.34 43.78
C PHE A 143 2.11 -8.13 42.84
N ILE A 144 2.40 -6.90 43.32
CA ILE A 144 2.39 -5.68 42.50
C ILE A 144 3.49 -5.75 41.42
N VAL A 145 4.69 -6.20 41.74
CA VAL A 145 5.78 -6.38 40.80
C VAL A 145 5.44 -7.42 39.74
N GLY A 146 4.87 -8.56 40.15
CA GLY A 146 4.40 -9.60 39.24
C GLY A 146 3.30 -9.09 38.28
N LEU A 147 2.31 -8.38 38.81
CA LEU A 147 1.24 -7.78 38.02
C LEU A 147 1.75 -6.71 37.06
N SER A 148 2.69 -5.87 37.51
CA SER A 148 3.31 -4.84 36.67
C SER A 148 4.15 -5.46 35.56
N SER A 149 4.84 -6.57 35.81
CA SER A 149 5.62 -7.31 34.81
C SER A 149 4.72 -7.98 33.76
N ILE A 150 3.55 -8.51 34.18
CA ILE A 150 2.54 -9.08 33.28
C ILE A 150 1.94 -7.95 32.42
N LEU A 151 1.50 -6.84 33.01
CA LEU A 151 0.96 -5.69 32.26
C LEU A 151 1.98 -5.10 31.31
N TYR A 152 3.26 -5.07 31.69
CA TYR A 152 4.35 -4.64 30.84
C TYR A 152 4.58 -5.58 29.65
N SER A 153 4.50 -6.90 29.87
CA SER A 153 4.62 -7.87 28.79
C SER A 153 3.49 -7.76 27.76
N PHE A 154 2.28 -7.44 28.20
CA PHE A 154 1.17 -7.17 27.28
C PHE A 154 1.33 -5.86 26.49
N LYS A 155 1.88 -4.80 27.07
CA LYS A 155 2.14 -3.53 26.35
C LYS A 155 3.30 -3.62 25.35
N ALA A 156 4.21 -4.57 25.50
CA ALA A 156 5.39 -4.72 24.64
C ALA A 156 5.07 -5.33 23.26
N LEU A 157 3.82 -5.75 23.02
CA LEU A 157 3.38 -6.42 21.78
C LEU A 157 2.64 -5.49 20.80
N VAL A 158 2.39 -4.24 21.16
CA VAL A 158 1.77 -3.26 20.25
C VAL A 158 2.86 -2.42 19.60
N THR A 159 3.15 -2.67 18.36
CA THR A 159 4.04 -1.84 17.54
C THR A 159 3.19 -0.78 16.84
N THR A 160 3.28 0.47 17.28
CA THR A 160 2.69 1.60 16.55
C THR A 160 3.58 1.93 15.36
N THR A 161 3.03 1.90 14.17
CA THR A 161 3.73 2.31 12.95
C THR A 161 3.51 3.81 12.74
N ASP A 162 4.60 4.56 12.54
CA ASP A 162 4.49 5.99 12.22
C ASP A 162 3.90 6.16 10.81
N PRO A 163 2.73 6.83 10.67
CA PRO A 163 2.11 7.02 9.37
C PRO A 163 2.96 7.85 8.40
N ALA A 164 3.87 8.69 8.90
CA ALA A 164 4.81 9.42 8.05
C ALA A 164 5.80 8.46 7.39
N VAL A 165 6.23 7.42 8.10
CA VAL A 165 7.10 6.36 7.56
C VAL A 165 6.36 5.53 6.52
N VAL A 166 5.11 5.13 6.81
CA VAL A 166 4.25 4.42 5.85
C VAL A 166 4.08 5.24 4.57
N ASN A 167 3.81 6.54 4.70
CA ASN A 167 3.58 7.43 3.56
C ASN A 167 4.77 7.51 2.59
N LEU A 168 6.01 7.34 3.07
CA LEU A 168 7.19 7.42 2.22
C LEU A 168 7.15 6.44 1.05
N ALA A 169 6.60 5.24 1.25
CA ALA A 169 6.48 4.24 0.22
C ALA A 169 5.48 4.63 -0.90
N PHE A 170 4.49 5.47 -0.58
CA PHE A 170 3.45 5.92 -1.50
C PHE A 170 3.80 7.23 -2.24
N VAL A 171 4.78 7.99 -1.76
CA VAL A 171 5.18 9.29 -2.34
C VAL A 171 5.48 9.22 -3.84
N PRO A 172 6.22 8.21 -4.37
CA PRO A 172 6.53 8.11 -5.80
C PRO A 172 5.32 7.99 -6.72
N PHE A 173 4.17 7.58 -6.17
CA PHE A 173 2.95 7.31 -6.94
C PHE A 173 1.91 8.43 -6.87
N LYS A 174 2.23 9.54 -6.18
CA LYS A 174 1.39 10.74 -6.18
C LYS A 174 1.46 11.44 -7.56
N PRO A 175 0.37 12.06 -8.04
CA PRO A 175 -0.95 12.23 -7.41
C PRO A 175 -1.93 11.07 -7.66
N ASN A 176 -1.53 9.97 -8.31
CA ASN A 176 -2.43 8.87 -8.65
C ASN A 176 -2.84 8.03 -7.43
N VAL A 177 -1.99 8.02 -6.40
CA VAL A 177 -2.28 7.47 -5.08
C VAL A 177 -2.36 8.62 -4.09
N TYR A 178 -3.47 8.66 -3.35
CA TYR A 178 -3.69 9.63 -2.30
C TYR A 178 -3.76 8.94 -0.94
N THR A 179 -3.15 9.54 0.08
CA THR A 179 -3.04 8.95 1.41
C THR A 179 -3.48 9.91 2.49
N THR A 180 -4.23 9.39 3.47
CA THR A 180 -4.58 10.07 4.73
C THR A 180 -4.41 9.09 5.87
N TYR A 181 -4.56 9.52 7.10
CA TYR A 181 -4.52 8.64 8.26
C TYR A 181 -5.25 9.26 9.46
N ASP A 182 -5.64 8.40 10.38
CA ASP A 182 -6.07 8.77 11.73
C ASP A 182 -5.22 8.04 12.79
N ALA A 183 -5.73 7.90 14.00
CA ALA A 183 -5.02 7.19 15.07
C ALA A 183 -5.02 5.65 14.90
N THR A 184 -5.86 5.10 14.04
CA THR A 184 -6.12 3.66 13.89
C THR A 184 -5.59 3.14 12.56
N TYR A 185 -5.85 3.87 11.47
CA TYR A 185 -5.60 3.41 10.11
C TYR A 185 -4.81 4.44 9.30
N PHE A 186 -4.01 3.91 8.40
CA PHE A 186 -3.47 4.62 7.25
C PHE A 186 -4.35 4.28 6.04
N TYR A 187 -4.90 5.29 5.39
CA TYR A 187 -5.84 5.16 4.30
C TYR A 187 -5.17 5.40 2.97
N VAL A 188 -5.42 4.50 2.02
CA VAL A 188 -4.91 4.61 0.64
C VAL A 188 -6.08 4.73 -0.31
N GLN A 189 -6.03 5.74 -1.16
CA GLN A 189 -7.04 6.02 -2.18
C GLN A 189 -6.40 5.98 -3.56
N SER A 190 -7.05 5.33 -4.51
CA SER A 190 -6.58 5.23 -5.89
C SER A 190 -7.73 4.94 -6.86
N LYS A 191 -7.43 4.97 -8.15
CA LYS A 191 -8.35 4.48 -9.20
C LYS A 191 -8.17 2.98 -9.50
N GLY A 192 -7.28 2.27 -8.82
CA GLY A 192 -6.98 0.88 -9.12
C GLY A 192 -6.39 0.67 -10.53
N ILE A 193 -5.78 1.71 -11.11
CA ILE A 193 -5.12 1.68 -12.42
C ILE A 193 -3.66 2.04 -12.24
N PRO A 194 -2.72 1.14 -12.55
CA PRO A 194 -1.29 1.43 -12.51
C PRO A 194 -0.93 2.46 -13.58
N THR A 195 -0.03 3.37 -13.23
CA THR A 195 0.47 4.42 -14.13
C THR A 195 1.90 4.17 -14.60
N THR A 196 2.53 3.15 -14.05
CA THR A 196 3.96 2.84 -14.27
C THR A 196 4.20 1.70 -15.24
N HIS A 197 3.16 0.95 -15.61
CA HIS A 197 3.26 -0.18 -16.54
C HIS A 197 1.95 -0.40 -17.31
N ALA A 198 2.03 -1.12 -18.42
CA ALA A 198 0.87 -1.61 -19.15
C ALA A 198 0.14 -2.70 -18.34
N MET A 199 -1.11 -2.93 -18.67
CA MET A 199 -1.95 -3.95 -18.02
C MET A 199 -2.37 -5.02 -19.01
N MET A 200 -2.77 -6.18 -18.52
CA MET A 200 -3.46 -7.25 -19.23
C MET A 200 -2.70 -7.91 -20.37
N THR A 201 -1.63 -7.30 -20.89
CA THR A 201 -0.90 -7.84 -22.04
C THR A 201 -0.25 -9.16 -21.68
N GLY A 202 -0.52 -10.17 -22.52
CA GLY A 202 0.05 -11.49 -22.37
C GLY A 202 -0.83 -12.51 -21.70
N ILE A 203 -1.94 -12.13 -21.12
CA ILE A 203 -2.91 -13.08 -20.58
C ILE A 203 -3.41 -13.99 -21.68
N SER A 204 -3.30 -15.31 -21.45
CA SER A 204 -3.67 -16.37 -22.36
C SER A 204 -4.62 -17.40 -21.74
N SER A 205 -5.20 -17.08 -20.62
CA SER A 205 -6.13 -17.95 -19.89
C SER A 205 -7.39 -18.23 -20.68
N ALA A 206 -7.79 -19.49 -20.77
CA ALA A 206 -9.09 -19.88 -21.31
C ALA A 206 -10.28 -19.37 -20.46
N GLY A 207 -10.04 -18.92 -19.24
CA GLY A 207 -11.06 -18.33 -18.36
C GLY A 207 -11.35 -16.86 -18.60
N TRP A 208 -10.59 -16.16 -19.45
CA TRP A 208 -10.80 -14.73 -19.69
C TRP A 208 -12.18 -14.45 -20.31
N GLN A 209 -12.96 -13.61 -19.63
CA GLN A 209 -14.33 -13.26 -19.97
C GLN A 209 -14.43 -11.83 -20.53
N GLN A 210 -13.43 -11.39 -21.26
CA GLN A 210 -13.34 -10.05 -21.82
C GLN A 210 -13.31 -8.93 -20.75
N GLN A 211 -12.78 -9.22 -19.55
CA GLN A 211 -12.53 -8.20 -18.54
C GLN A 211 -11.50 -7.20 -19.06
N VAL A 212 -11.73 -5.93 -18.76
CA VAL A 212 -10.88 -4.81 -19.16
C VAL A 212 -10.65 -3.88 -17.97
N PRO A 213 -9.51 -3.16 -17.89
CA PRO A 213 -9.24 -2.34 -16.73
C PRO A 213 -10.14 -1.09 -16.70
N ILE A 214 -11.12 -1.08 -15.80
CA ILE A 214 -11.96 0.09 -15.55
C ILE A 214 -11.49 0.76 -14.26
N PRO A 215 -11.28 2.10 -14.27
CA PRO A 215 -10.95 2.81 -13.05
C PRO A 215 -11.98 2.56 -11.94
N GLN A 216 -11.51 2.09 -10.79
CA GLN A 216 -12.32 1.83 -9.61
C GLN A 216 -12.31 3.04 -8.67
N CYS A 217 -13.44 3.29 -7.99
CA CYS A 217 -13.54 4.41 -7.06
C CYS A 217 -13.13 4.00 -5.65
N TYR A 218 -11.87 3.64 -5.45
CA TYR A 218 -11.33 3.45 -4.10
C TYR A 218 -11.00 4.80 -3.47
N THR A 219 -12.02 5.66 -3.32
CA THR A 219 -11.89 7.06 -2.91
C THR A 219 -13.04 7.50 -2.01
N GLY A 220 -12.91 8.64 -1.35
CA GLY A 220 -13.93 9.16 -0.43
C GLY A 220 -14.02 8.30 0.84
N THR A 221 -15.12 7.57 1.01
CA THR A 221 -15.32 6.60 2.09
C THR A 221 -15.04 5.16 1.66
N ASN A 222 -14.76 4.93 0.37
CA ASN A 222 -14.47 3.62 -0.22
C ASN A 222 -12.95 3.49 -0.46
N TYR A 223 -12.16 3.45 0.60
CA TYR A 223 -10.69 3.44 0.57
C TYR A 223 -10.10 2.20 1.24
N TRP A 224 -8.84 1.91 0.94
CA TRP A 224 -8.05 0.87 1.58
C TRP A 224 -7.62 1.33 2.98
N SER A 225 -7.72 0.45 3.98
CA SER A 225 -7.39 0.76 5.37
C SER A 225 -6.28 -0.17 5.86
N ILE A 226 -5.11 0.39 6.17
CA ILE A 226 -3.95 -0.33 6.71
C ILE A 226 -3.88 -0.03 8.21
N PRO A 227 -3.97 -1.03 9.10
CA PRO A 227 -3.83 -0.82 10.53
C PRO A 227 -2.46 -0.21 10.90
N LEU A 228 -2.46 0.91 11.65
CA LEU A 228 -1.23 1.53 12.16
C LEU A 228 -0.72 0.87 13.44
N ASN A 229 -1.56 0.10 14.11
CA ASN A 229 -1.23 -0.59 15.35
C ASN A 229 -1.48 -2.09 15.17
N PRO A 230 -0.70 -2.80 14.33
CA PRO A 230 -0.88 -4.22 14.11
C PRO A 230 -0.71 -4.99 15.42
N VAL A 231 -1.64 -5.90 15.69
CA VAL A 231 -1.61 -6.79 16.85
C VAL A 231 -1.32 -8.20 16.36
N VAL A 232 -0.30 -8.84 16.91
CA VAL A 232 0.04 -10.22 16.54
C VAL A 232 -1.13 -11.14 16.87
N ALA A 233 -1.55 -11.95 15.89
CA ALA A 233 -2.57 -12.96 16.08
C ALA A 233 -2.06 -14.09 16.98
N THR A 234 -2.91 -14.63 17.84
CA THR A 234 -2.57 -15.80 18.66
C THR A 234 -2.22 -17.01 17.77
N THR A 235 -2.92 -17.14 16.66
CA THR A 235 -2.63 -18.11 15.60
C THR A 235 -2.71 -17.34 14.28
N PRO A 236 -1.62 -17.28 13.49
CA PRO A 236 -1.63 -16.66 12.17
C PRO A 236 -2.70 -17.30 11.28
N VAL A 237 -3.41 -16.47 10.51
CA VAL A 237 -4.52 -16.92 9.66
C VAL A 237 -4.00 -17.29 8.28
N PRO A 238 -4.18 -18.55 7.82
CA PRO A 238 -3.60 -19.00 6.56
C PRO A 238 -4.20 -18.31 5.33
N VAL A 239 -3.35 -17.93 4.38
CA VAL A 239 -3.73 -17.52 3.02
C VAL A 239 -3.66 -18.75 2.13
N THR A 240 -4.81 -19.32 1.77
CA THR A 240 -4.89 -20.61 1.06
C THR A 240 -5.87 -20.57 -0.10
N ALA A 241 -5.89 -21.63 -0.88
CA ALA A 241 -6.83 -21.84 -1.98
C ALA A 241 -8.33 -21.83 -1.57
N VAL A 242 -8.63 -21.87 -0.27
CA VAL A 242 -10.00 -21.88 0.27
C VAL A 242 -10.25 -20.77 1.29
N HIS A 243 -9.25 -19.95 1.59
CA HIS A 243 -9.36 -18.87 2.57
C HIS A 243 -8.80 -17.58 2.00
N PHE A 244 -9.46 -16.45 2.22
CA PHE A 244 -9.20 -15.15 1.60
C PHE A 244 -9.26 -15.19 0.05
N THR A 245 -10.14 -16.02 -0.50
CA THR A 245 -10.31 -16.15 -1.96
C THR A 245 -11.12 -15.01 -2.58
N ARG A 246 -11.57 -14.06 -1.78
CA ARG A 246 -12.30 -12.87 -2.20
C ARG A 246 -11.69 -11.64 -1.58
N GLY A 247 -11.60 -10.55 -2.37
CA GLY A 247 -11.00 -9.31 -1.94
C GLY A 247 -9.48 -9.38 -1.76
N ALA A 248 -8.91 -8.27 -1.34
CA ALA A 248 -7.48 -8.12 -1.19
C ALA A 248 -6.96 -8.69 0.14
N ILE A 249 -5.69 -9.10 0.12
CA ILE A 249 -4.89 -9.43 1.31
C ILE A 249 -3.87 -8.33 1.61
N ALA A 250 -3.56 -7.49 0.62
CA ALA A 250 -2.64 -6.37 0.75
C ALA A 250 -2.98 -5.25 -0.24
N ILE A 251 -2.35 -4.09 -0.06
CA ILE A 251 -2.37 -2.98 -0.99
C ILE A 251 -0.95 -2.64 -1.42
N ALA A 252 -0.67 -2.66 -2.72
CA ALA A 252 0.60 -2.24 -3.28
C ALA A 252 0.77 -0.72 -3.17
N VAL A 253 2.01 -0.24 -3.07
CA VAL A 253 2.30 1.18 -2.87
C VAL A 253 1.92 2.05 -4.08
N ASN A 254 1.72 1.45 -5.26
CA ASN A 254 1.15 2.12 -6.44
C ASN A 254 -0.40 2.17 -6.43
N GLY A 255 -1.04 1.79 -5.31
CA GLY A 255 -2.48 1.86 -5.12
C GLY A 255 -3.29 0.73 -5.77
N ILE A 256 -2.64 -0.35 -6.18
CA ILE A 256 -3.28 -1.54 -6.74
C ILE A 256 -3.48 -2.59 -5.66
N ALA A 257 -4.67 -3.15 -5.57
CA ALA A 257 -4.99 -4.24 -4.66
C ALA A 257 -4.15 -5.48 -4.97
N ILE A 258 -3.81 -6.26 -3.94
CA ILE A 258 -3.16 -7.55 -4.10
C ILE A 258 -4.07 -8.60 -3.49
N PHE A 259 -4.52 -9.52 -4.31
CA PHE A 259 -5.41 -10.61 -3.92
C PHE A 259 -4.60 -11.85 -3.54
N ASN A 260 -5.27 -12.83 -2.99
CA ASN A 260 -4.75 -14.16 -2.75
C ASN A 260 -4.16 -14.75 -4.04
N PRO A 261 -2.99 -15.40 -4.03
CA PRO A 261 -2.40 -16.03 -5.22
C PRO A 261 -3.30 -17.06 -5.93
N TYR A 262 -4.24 -17.63 -5.19
CA TYR A 262 -5.12 -18.66 -5.72
C TYR A 262 -6.42 -18.09 -6.27
N THR A 263 -6.89 -18.70 -7.35
CA THR A 263 -8.23 -18.45 -7.88
C THR A 263 -9.31 -19.03 -6.96
N ASN A 264 -10.56 -18.68 -7.20
CA ASN A 264 -11.70 -19.29 -6.49
C ASN A 264 -11.85 -20.80 -6.70
N THR A 265 -11.15 -21.39 -7.66
CA THR A 265 -11.10 -22.85 -7.88
C THR A 265 -9.90 -23.50 -7.18
N GLY A 266 -9.08 -22.71 -6.50
CA GLY A 266 -7.89 -23.17 -5.78
C GLY A 266 -6.65 -23.35 -6.65
N ALA A 267 -6.72 -22.99 -7.93
CA ALA A 267 -5.55 -23.00 -8.80
C ALA A 267 -4.71 -21.73 -8.58
N ASP A 268 -3.40 -21.83 -8.74
CA ASP A 268 -2.49 -20.68 -8.74
C ASP A 268 -2.72 -19.85 -10.01
N ALA A 269 -3.08 -18.57 -9.84
CA ALA A 269 -3.44 -17.68 -10.94
C ALA A 269 -2.25 -17.42 -11.89
N PHE A 270 -1.03 -17.39 -11.36
CA PHE A 270 0.17 -17.21 -12.13
C PHE A 270 0.47 -18.44 -13.01
N LEU A 271 0.46 -19.63 -12.41
CA LEU A 271 0.75 -20.88 -13.11
C LEU A 271 -0.31 -21.26 -14.15
N THR A 272 -1.51 -20.65 -14.06
CA THR A 272 -2.61 -20.91 -14.99
C THR A 272 -2.74 -19.86 -16.10
N GLY A 273 -1.72 -18.98 -16.30
CA GLY A 273 -1.69 -17.99 -17.39
C GLY A 273 -2.74 -16.89 -17.27
N GLN A 274 -3.30 -16.68 -16.08
CA GLN A 274 -4.34 -15.66 -15.86
C GLN A 274 -3.77 -14.26 -15.64
N LEU A 275 -2.46 -14.14 -15.43
CA LEU A 275 -1.81 -12.89 -15.09
C LEU A 275 -1.02 -12.33 -16.27
N ASP A 276 -0.91 -11.03 -16.31
CA ASP A 276 -0.02 -10.32 -17.21
C ASP A 276 1.45 -10.37 -16.70
N THR A 277 2.36 -9.77 -17.44
CA THR A 277 3.79 -9.70 -17.10
C THR A 277 4.07 -9.09 -15.71
N TRP A 278 3.11 -8.36 -15.17
CA TRP A 278 3.25 -7.63 -13.89
C TRP A 278 2.58 -8.34 -12.71
N GLY A 279 2.05 -9.53 -12.98
CA GLY A 279 1.41 -10.36 -11.96
C GLY A 279 -0.01 -9.97 -11.63
N GLY A 280 -0.70 -9.26 -12.53
CA GLY A 280 -2.07 -8.79 -12.35
C GLY A 280 -2.99 -9.15 -13.52
N HIS A 281 -4.28 -9.02 -13.26
CA HIS A 281 -5.35 -9.09 -14.24
C HIS A 281 -6.59 -8.30 -13.79
N CYS A 282 -7.61 -8.24 -14.63
CA CYS A 282 -8.90 -7.71 -14.23
C CYS A 282 -9.81 -8.82 -13.72
N GLY A 283 -10.38 -8.58 -12.54
CA GLY A 283 -11.42 -9.43 -11.98
C GLY A 283 -12.78 -9.20 -12.61
N ARG A 284 -13.79 -9.79 -12.00
CA ARG A 284 -15.18 -9.76 -12.49
C ARG A 284 -15.79 -8.34 -12.44
N GLY A 285 -15.25 -7.46 -11.59
CA GLY A 285 -15.65 -6.05 -11.53
C GLY A 285 -14.94 -5.16 -12.54
N ASP A 286 -14.20 -5.73 -13.51
CA ASP A 286 -13.30 -4.99 -14.38
C ASP A 286 -12.22 -4.24 -13.57
N ASP A 287 -11.93 -4.73 -12.37
CA ASP A 287 -11.01 -4.19 -11.40
C ASP A 287 -9.63 -4.85 -11.57
N TYR A 288 -8.63 -4.06 -11.96
CA TYR A 288 -7.27 -4.57 -12.08
C TYR A 288 -6.66 -4.78 -10.68
N HIS A 289 -6.07 -5.96 -10.44
CA HIS A 289 -5.39 -6.31 -9.19
C HIS A 289 -4.26 -7.32 -9.44
N TYR A 290 -3.31 -7.38 -8.51
CA TYR A 290 -2.22 -8.34 -8.51
C TYR A 290 -2.63 -9.62 -7.77
N HIS A 291 -2.00 -10.75 -8.15
CA HIS A 291 -2.02 -12.02 -7.43
C HIS A 291 -0.64 -12.47 -6.98
N THR A 292 0.41 -11.81 -7.47
CA THR A 292 1.80 -12.05 -7.06
C THR A 292 2.38 -10.79 -6.42
N ALA A 293 3.55 -10.90 -5.79
CA ALA A 293 4.25 -9.74 -5.28
C ALA A 293 4.63 -8.80 -6.44
N PRO A 294 4.31 -7.49 -6.34
CA PRO A 294 4.64 -6.53 -7.39
C PRO A 294 6.12 -6.12 -7.32
N LEU A 295 7.03 -7.06 -7.56
CA LEU A 295 8.47 -6.89 -7.40
C LEU A 295 9.05 -5.81 -8.32
N HIS A 296 8.40 -5.51 -9.45
CA HIS A 296 8.74 -4.41 -10.34
C HIS A 296 8.68 -3.03 -9.66
N LEU A 297 7.94 -2.90 -8.55
CA LEU A 297 7.86 -1.65 -7.78
C LEU A 297 9.16 -1.34 -7.02
N TYR A 298 10.02 -2.33 -6.81
CA TYR A 298 11.36 -2.08 -6.29
C TYR A 298 12.12 -1.05 -7.07
N GLY A 299 11.86 -1.05 -8.32
CA GLY A 299 12.46 -0.13 -9.17
C GLY A 299 11.92 1.28 -9.07
N THR A 300 10.77 1.46 -8.54
CA THR A 300 10.10 2.76 -8.38
C THR A 300 10.27 3.28 -6.95
N THR A 301 10.29 2.38 -5.98
CA THR A 301 10.64 2.69 -4.59
C THR A 301 12.13 2.46 -4.35
N SER A 302 12.66 2.99 -3.27
CA SER A 302 13.98 2.56 -2.79
C SER A 302 13.91 1.09 -2.36
N ASN A 303 14.99 0.32 -2.55
CA ASN A 303 15.09 -1.05 -2.04
C ASN A 303 15.02 -1.16 -0.49
N THR A 304 14.95 -0.03 0.20
CA THR A 304 14.78 0.09 1.65
C THR A 304 13.34 0.41 2.05
N LEU A 305 12.43 0.59 1.08
CA LEU A 305 11.03 0.87 1.32
C LEU A 305 10.15 -0.34 0.94
N PRO A 306 8.99 -0.50 1.60
CA PRO A 306 8.03 -1.53 1.23
C PRO A 306 7.51 -1.37 -0.19
N ILE A 307 7.15 -2.49 -0.82
CA ILE A 307 6.42 -2.54 -2.10
C ILE A 307 4.92 -2.65 -1.90
N ALA A 308 4.49 -3.08 -0.70
CA ALA A 308 3.09 -3.21 -0.33
C ALA A 308 2.92 -3.14 1.19
N TYR A 309 1.68 -3.06 1.63
CA TYR A 309 1.28 -3.26 3.02
C TYR A 309 0.16 -4.29 3.08
N ALA A 310 0.33 -5.30 3.93
CA ALA A 310 -0.70 -6.28 4.21
C ALA A 310 -1.87 -5.64 4.98
N LEU A 311 -3.07 -6.17 4.81
CA LEU A 311 -4.25 -5.64 5.49
C LEU A 311 -4.30 -5.98 6.99
N ASP A 312 -3.33 -6.72 7.49
CA ASP A 312 -3.07 -6.89 8.92
C ASP A 312 -2.13 -5.81 9.50
N GLY A 313 -1.65 -4.87 8.67
CA GLY A 313 -0.85 -3.70 9.07
C GLY A 313 0.65 -3.88 8.90
N TYR A 314 1.17 -5.05 8.55
CA TYR A 314 2.59 -5.27 8.35
C TYR A 314 3.06 -4.89 6.95
N ALA A 315 4.26 -4.31 6.88
CA ALA A 315 4.89 -3.97 5.62
C ALA A 315 5.31 -5.23 4.84
N VAL A 316 5.28 -5.15 3.52
CA VAL A 316 5.83 -6.16 2.61
C VAL A 316 7.00 -5.55 1.86
N TYR A 317 8.18 -6.10 2.09
CA TYR A 317 9.39 -5.75 1.34
C TYR A 317 9.58 -6.76 0.21
N GLY A 318 10.51 -6.54 -0.70
CA GLY A 318 10.87 -7.55 -1.66
C GLY A 318 12.16 -8.28 -1.24
N ALA A 319 13.17 -8.35 -2.14
CA ALA A 319 14.39 -9.13 -1.90
C ALA A 319 15.36 -8.52 -0.86
N PHE A 320 15.05 -7.37 -0.29
CA PHE A 320 15.95 -6.66 0.63
C PHE A 320 15.25 -6.23 1.91
N GLU A 321 16.02 -6.23 2.98
CA GLU A 321 15.64 -5.69 4.29
C GLU A 321 15.48 -4.16 4.26
N PRO A 322 14.81 -3.56 5.23
CA PRO A 322 14.75 -2.10 5.38
C PRO A 322 16.11 -1.40 5.42
N SER A 323 17.18 -2.14 5.79
CA SER A 323 18.56 -1.65 5.76
C SER A 323 19.23 -1.70 4.40
N GLY A 324 18.57 -2.29 3.38
CA GLY A 324 19.12 -2.50 2.05
C GLY A 324 20.07 -3.70 1.91
N VAL A 325 20.23 -4.54 2.95
CA VAL A 325 20.89 -5.84 2.81
C VAL A 325 19.91 -6.87 2.24
N ALA A 326 20.41 -7.95 1.63
CA ALA A 326 19.56 -9.02 1.13
C ALA A 326 18.76 -9.65 2.28
N MET A 327 17.50 -10.02 2.01
CA MET A 327 16.65 -10.72 2.98
C MET A 327 17.28 -12.04 3.40
N THR A 328 16.99 -12.46 4.62
CA THR A 328 17.38 -13.76 5.16
C THR A 328 16.24 -14.79 4.99
N THR A 329 16.40 -15.98 5.54
CA THR A 329 15.38 -17.05 5.49
C THR A 329 14.05 -16.55 6.07
N LEU A 330 12.97 -16.84 5.35
CA LEU A 330 11.60 -16.52 5.74
C LEU A 330 10.99 -17.66 6.56
N ASP A 331 10.09 -17.31 7.45
CA ASP A 331 9.29 -18.26 8.21
C ASP A 331 8.08 -18.80 7.39
N ALA A 332 7.25 -19.63 8.01
CA ALA A 332 6.05 -20.19 7.38
C ALA A 332 5.00 -19.13 7.00
N ASN A 333 5.09 -17.91 7.51
CA ASN A 333 4.18 -16.83 7.19
C ASN A 333 4.70 -15.97 6.01
N HIS A 334 5.86 -16.31 5.46
CA HIS A 334 6.58 -15.62 4.40
C HIS A 334 7.15 -14.27 4.83
N GLY A 335 7.61 -14.21 6.07
CA GLY A 335 8.22 -13.03 6.68
C GLY A 335 9.21 -13.39 7.77
N HIS A 336 9.65 -12.39 8.50
CA HIS A 336 10.50 -12.56 9.68
C HIS A 336 10.60 -11.27 10.51
N TYR A 337 11.29 -11.35 11.63
CA TYR A 337 11.63 -10.18 12.45
C TYR A 337 12.96 -9.59 12.03
N PHE A 338 12.97 -8.29 11.73
CA PHE A 338 14.17 -7.50 11.56
C PHE A 338 14.14 -6.30 12.53
N ASN A 339 15.17 -6.16 13.36
CA ASN A 339 15.22 -5.14 14.42
C ASN A 339 13.96 -5.12 15.33
N SER A 340 13.44 -6.28 15.66
CA SER A 340 12.22 -6.50 16.48
C SER A 340 10.91 -6.03 15.84
N VAL A 341 10.89 -5.74 14.56
CA VAL A 341 9.67 -5.44 13.78
C VAL A 341 9.45 -6.58 12.79
N TYR A 342 8.24 -7.16 12.81
CA TYR A 342 7.86 -8.17 11.83
C TYR A 342 7.54 -7.53 10.49
N HIS A 343 7.89 -8.17 9.40
CA HIS A 343 7.48 -7.80 8.05
C HIS A 343 7.49 -9.03 7.13
N TYR A 344 6.74 -8.91 6.03
CA TYR A 344 6.71 -9.90 4.96
C TYR A 344 7.70 -9.55 3.86
N HIS A 345 7.99 -10.55 3.01
CA HIS A 345 8.77 -10.36 1.79
C HIS A 345 8.02 -10.86 0.56
N GLY A 346 8.06 -10.07 -0.51
CA GLY A 346 7.68 -10.53 -1.83
C GLY A 346 8.76 -11.41 -2.43
N THR A 347 8.36 -12.54 -2.98
CA THR A 347 9.24 -13.47 -3.70
C THR A 347 8.57 -13.91 -5.00
N ALA A 348 9.36 -14.54 -5.84
CA ALA A 348 8.93 -15.09 -7.09
C ALA A 348 8.16 -16.41 -6.97
N ALA A 349 8.38 -17.15 -5.90
CA ALA A 349 7.75 -18.44 -5.66
C ALA A 349 6.54 -18.31 -4.72
N ALA A 350 5.54 -19.14 -4.91
CA ALA A 350 4.39 -19.23 -4.00
C ALA A 350 4.84 -19.43 -2.54
N PRO A 351 4.19 -18.81 -1.58
CA PRO A 351 2.96 -18.00 -1.65
C PRO A 351 3.16 -16.56 -2.13
N TYR A 352 4.22 -16.24 -2.81
CA TYR A 352 4.67 -14.98 -3.38
C TYR A 352 4.87 -13.83 -2.38
N MET A 353 4.05 -13.72 -1.33
CA MET A 353 4.11 -12.57 -0.44
C MET A 353 3.66 -12.86 1.00
N ILE A 354 2.53 -13.51 1.19
CA ILE A 354 1.94 -13.76 2.50
C ILE A 354 1.47 -15.21 2.56
N GLY A 355 2.13 -16.03 3.39
CA GLY A 355 1.71 -17.40 3.64
C GLY A 355 0.61 -17.50 4.70
N ASN A 356 0.74 -16.70 5.76
CA ASN A 356 -0.28 -16.53 6.80
C ASN A 356 -0.28 -15.08 7.27
N MET A 357 -1.45 -14.54 7.61
CA MET A 357 -1.58 -13.23 8.28
C MET A 357 -1.07 -13.34 9.71
N VAL A 358 0.03 -12.67 10.02
CA VAL A 358 0.64 -12.65 11.37
C VAL A 358 -0.09 -11.68 12.27
N GLY A 359 -0.62 -10.60 11.72
CA GLY A 359 -1.47 -9.66 12.43
C GLY A 359 -2.91 -10.16 12.53
N GLN A 360 -3.61 -9.68 13.55
CA GLN A 360 -5.05 -9.91 13.68
C GLN A 360 -5.78 -9.21 12.54
N VAL A 361 -6.66 -9.95 11.88
CA VAL A 361 -7.59 -9.43 10.87
C VAL A 361 -9.02 -9.68 11.32
N THR A 362 -9.93 -8.82 10.89
CA THR A 362 -11.37 -9.04 11.01
C THR A 362 -11.89 -9.54 9.69
N GLU A 363 -12.72 -10.57 9.72
CA GLU A 363 -13.27 -11.21 8.53
C GLU A 363 -14.79 -11.05 8.51
N ASP A 364 -15.36 -10.93 7.32
CA ASP A 364 -16.80 -11.05 7.12
C ASP A 364 -17.22 -12.52 6.99
N ALA A 365 -18.52 -12.76 6.81
CA ALA A 365 -19.08 -14.10 6.65
C ALA A 365 -18.58 -14.88 5.41
N THR A 366 -17.87 -14.22 4.50
CA THR A 366 -17.29 -14.81 3.28
C THR A 366 -15.78 -15.00 3.36
N ALA A 367 -15.21 -14.87 4.56
CA ALA A 367 -13.77 -14.89 4.83
C ALA A 367 -13.00 -13.82 4.04
N GLN A 368 -13.60 -12.64 3.88
CA GLN A 368 -12.93 -11.46 3.33
C GLN A 368 -12.47 -10.56 4.47
N ILE A 369 -11.24 -10.04 4.38
CA ILE A 369 -10.70 -9.10 5.37
C ILE A 369 -11.47 -7.79 5.29
N ILE A 370 -11.90 -7.26 6.44
CA ILE A 370 -12.60 -5.98 6.56
C ILE A 370 -11.91 -5.08 7.61
N PRO A 371 -11.93 -3.73 7.45
CA PRO A 371 -12.54 -2.97 6.35
C PRO A 371 -11.69 -2.96 5.09
N GLN A 372 -12.33 -3.08 3.93
CA GLN A 372 -11.71 -2.83 2.63
C GLN A 372 -12.76 -2.27 1.65
N PRO A 373 -12.36 -1.57 0.58
CA PRO A 373 -13.29 -1.00 -0.37
C PRO A 373 -13.91 -2.08 -1.26
N SER A 374 -15.05 -1.75 -1.86
CA SER A 374 -15.72 -2.58 -2.85
C SER A 374 -15.42 -2.08 -4.26
N ALA A 375 -15.18 -2.99 -5.19
CA ALA A 375 -15.19 -2.70 -6.61
C ALA A 375 -16.62 -2.35 -7.06
N LEU A 376 -16.73 -1.46 -8.04
CA LEU A 376 -18.01 -1.01 -8.60
C LEU A 376 -18.09 -1.45 -10.07
N PRO A 377 -18.57 -2.67 -10.35
CA PRO A 377 -18.64 -3.20 -11.70
C PRO A 377 -19.62 -2.39 -12.56
N VAL A 378 -19.18 -2.01 -13.76
CA VAL A 378 -20.04 -1.40 -14.78
C VAL A 378 -20.87 -2.47 -15.48
N ARG A 379 -20.25 -3.63 -15.73
CA ARG A 379 -20.88 -4.80 -16.37
C ARG A 379 -21.23 -5.81 -15.30
N THR A 380 -22.51 -6.18 -15.20
CA THR A 380 -23.01 -7.12 -14.17
C THR A 380 -23.35 -8.50 -14.73
N GLU A 381 -23.51 -8.63 -16.04
CA GLU A 381 -23.83 -9.87 -16.73
C GLU A 381 -22.64 -10.83 -16.78
N ASN A 382 -22.95 -12.12 -16.86
CA ASN A 382 -21.95 -13.17 -17.02
C ASN A 382 -21.56 -13.32 -18.48
N TRP A 383 -20.28 -13.14 -18.78
CA TRP A 383 -19.71 -13.35 -20.12
C TRP A 383 -19.15 -14.77 -20.25
N THR A 384 -19.26 -15.33 -21.46
CA THR A 384 -18.66 -16.63 -21.74
C THR A 384 -17.15 -16.50 -21.87
N PRO A 385 -16.36 -17.37 -21.22
CA PRO A 385 -14.93 -17.41 -21.39
C PRO A 385 -14.51 -17.60 -22.85
N LEU A 386 -13.46 -16.88 -23.29
CA LEU A 386 -12.92 -16.96 -24.64
C LEU A 386 -11.71 -17.92 -24.67
N ASN A 387 -11.97 -19.20 -24.90
CA ASN A 387 -10.91 -20.20 -25.06
C ASN A 387 -10.02 -19.86 -26.27
N GLY A 388 -8.70 -19.92 -26.09
CA GLY A 388 -7.72 -19.60 -27.11
C GLY A 388 -7.50 -18.10 -27.35
N ALA A 389 -8.00 -17.24 -26.49
CA ALA A 389 -7.67 -15.82 -26.52
C ALA A 389 -6.27 -15.58 -25.97
N LEU A 390 -5.52 -14.66 -26.62
CA LEU A 390 -4.26 -14.13 -26.14
C LEU A 390 -4.32 -12.60 -26.24
N ILE A 391 -4.24 -11.91 -25.12
CA ILE A 391 -4.28 -10.44 -25.09
C ILE A 391 -2.93 -9.90 -25.57
N THR A 392 -2.96 -9.15 -26.66
CA THR A 392 -1.76 -8.61 -27.31
C THR A 392 -1.46 -7.18 -26.92
N SER A 393 -2.46 -6.40 -26.50
CA SER A 393 -2.27 -5.04 -26.02
C SER A 393 -3.47 -4.60 -25.19
N CYS A 394 -3.23 -3.78 -24.19
CA CYS A 394 -4.26 -3.02 -23.48
C CYS A 394 -3.73 -1.60 -23.25
N ALA A 395 -4.24 -0.64 -23.99
CA ALA A 395 -3.75 0.72 -24.00
C ALA A 395 -4.89 1.72 -23.84
N ILE A 396 -4.58 2.85 -23.17
CA ILE A 396 -5.51 3.97 -23.05
C ILE A 396 -5.89 4.46 -24.47
N ASN A 397 -7.13 4.79 -24.69
CA ASN A 397 -7.59 5.32 -25.98
C ASN A 397 -7.11 6.76 -26.22
N ALA A 398 -7.21 7.23 -27.46
CA ALA A 398 -6.71 8.55 -27.87
C ALA A 398 -7.35 9.74 -27.12
N THR A 399 -8.54 9.55 -26.56
CA THR A 399 -9.28 10.57 -25.81
C THR A 399 -9.10 10.44 -24.29
N SER A 400 -8.27 9.51 -23.84
CA SER A 400 -7.98 9.23 -22.42
C SER A 400 -9.22 8.97 -21.55
N ASN A 401 -10.28 8.44 -22.15
CA ASN A 401 -11.55 8.12 -21.52
C ASN A 401 -11.95 6.66 -21.69
N GLY A 402 -11.01 5.73 -21.70
CA GLY A 402 -11.21 4.30 -21.81
C GLY A 402 -9.98 3.57 -22.29
N TYR A 403 -10.11 2.27 -22.51
CA TYR A 403 -9.03 1.42 -22.98
C TYR A 403 -9.41 0.64 -24.22
N ASN A 404 -8.42 0.40 -25.06
CA ASN A 404 -8.49 -0.51 -26.20
C ASN A 404 -7.71 -1.77 -25.86
N THR A 405 -8.42 -2.90 -25.73
CA THR A 405 -7.82 -4.20 -25.42
C THR A 405 -7.93 -5.08 -26.66
N THR A 406 -6.80 -5.31 -27.32
CA THR A 406 -6.71 -6.17 -28.52
C THR A 406 -6.22 -7.56 -28.14
N TYR A 407 -6.74 -8.57 -28.87
CA TYR A 407 -6.35 -9.96 -28.64
C TYR A 407 -6.42 -10.77 -29.94
N THR A 408 -5.72 -11.89 -29.95
CA THR A 408 -5.93 -12.94 -30.93
C THR A 408 -6.86 -14.00 -30.35
N LEU A 409 -7.62 -14.68 -31.22
CA LEU A 409 -8.42 -15.83 -30.84
C LEU A 409 -8.02 -17.01 -31.71
N ASN A 410 -7.51 -18.08 -31.10
CA ASN A 410 -6.92 -19.22 -31.80
C ASN A 410 -5.89 -18.79 -32.88
N GLY A 411 -5.03 -17.82 -32.52
CA GLY A 411 -4.01 -17.26 -33.41
C GLY A 411 -4.53 -16.24 -34.45
N THR A 412 -5.83 -16.05 -34.60
CA THR A 412 -6.42 -15.08 -35.54
C THR A 412 -6.48 -13.70 -34.90
N ALA A 413 -5.90 -12.69 -35.53
CA ALA A 413 -5.94 -11.28 -35.10
C ALA A 413 -7.24 -10.58 -35.53
N GLY A 414 -7.41 -9.34 -35.08
CA GLY A 414 -8.54 -8.48 -35.43
C GLY A 414 -9.67 -8.49 -34.40
N TYR A 415 -9.44 -9.03 -33.23
CA TYR A 415 -10.38 -8.98 -32.12
C TYR A 415 -10.01 -7.88 -31.12
N ALA A 416 -11.01 -7.23 -30.56
CA ALA A 416 -10.81 -6.27 -29.47
C ALA A 416 -12.04 -6.15 -28.56
N THR A 417 -11.79 -5.84 -27.30
CA THR A 417 -12.78 -5.33 -26.35
C THR A 417 -12.35 -3.93 -25.96
N ASN A 418 -12.99 -2.92 -26.55
CA ASN A 418 -12.69 -1.52 -26.33
C ASN A 418 -13.82 -0.88 -25.53
N TYR A 419 -13.50 0.07 -24.68
CA TYR A 419 -14.52 0.88 -24.04
C TYR A 419 -14.11 2.35 -23.95
N SER A 420 -15.12 3.20 -23.82
CA SER A 420 -14.96 4.61 -23.50
C SER A 420 -16.10 5.07 -22.60
N TRP A 421 -15.88 6.15 -21.86
CA TRP A 421 -16.94 6.78 -21.06
C TRP A 421 -17.15 8.23 -21.45
N SER A 422 -18.38 8.70 -21.28
CA SER A 422 -18.77 10.11 -21.41
C SER A 422 -19.86 10.41 -20.36
N GLY A 423 -19.60 11.36 -19.47
CA GLY A 423 -20.47 11.58 -18.32
C GLY A 423 -20.62 10.31 -17.48
N THR A 424 -21.86 9.83 -17.30
CA THR A 424 -22.17 8.60 -16.56
C THR A 424 -22.40 7.38 -17.46
N THR A 425 -22.06 7.48 -18.73
CA THR A 425 -22.30 6.45 -19.74
C THR A 425 -21.00 5.78 -20.15
N TYR A 426 -20.96 4.45 -20.09
CA TYR A 426 -19.88 3.62 -20.61
C TYR A 426 -20.34 2.92 -21.89
N THR A 427 -19.55 3.02 -22.96
CA THR A 427 -19.81 2.39 -24.25
C THR A 427 -18.73 1.36 -24.53
N PHE A 428 -19.12 0.09 -24.62
CA PHE A 428 -18.25 -1.04 -24.97
C PHE A 428 -18.43 -1.40 -26.44
N LYS A 429 -17.31 -1.68 -27.12
CA LYS A 429 -17.27 -2.18 -28.49
C LYS A 429 -16.52 -3.51 -28.51
N TYR A 430 -17.23 -4.56 -28.85
CA TYR A 430 -16.70 -5.90 -29.05
C TYR A 430 -16.44 -6.09 -30.53
N VAL A 431 -15.18 -6.14 -30.90
CA VAL A 431 -14.72 -6.18 -32.30
C VAL A 431 -14.30 -7.59 -32.64
N THR A 432 -14.75 -8.05 -33.77
CA THR A 432 -14.29 -9.26 -34.44
C THR A 432 -13.77 -8.90 -35.86
N PRO A 433 -13.08 -9.77 -36.57
CA PRO A 433 -12.61 -9.49 -37.94
C PRO A 433 -13.72 -9.07 -38.93
N THR A 434 -14.98 -9.41 -38.65
CA THR A 434 -16.09 -9.20 -39.58
C THR A 434 -17.19 -8.28 -39.04
N ALA A 435 -17.22 -7.98 -37.74
CA ALA A 435 -18.31 -7.23 -37.11
C ALA A 435 -17.85 -6.47 -35.88
N THR A 436 -18.62 -5.47 -35.46
CA THR A 436 -18.50 -4.78 -34.18
C THR A 436 -19.86 -4.71 -33.51
N THR A 437 -19.95 -5.21 -32.29
CA THR A 437 -21.13 -5.06 -31.43
C THR A 437 -20.88 -3.97 -30.40
N THR A 438 -21.89 -3.14 -30.16
CA THR A 438 -21.80 -2.04 -29.16
C THR A 438 -22.84 -2.26 -28.07
N THR A 439 -22.42 -2.15 -26.83
CA THR A 439 -23.27 -2.17 -25.63
C THR A 439 -23.02 -0.94 -24.80
N THR A 440 -24.06 -0.36 -24.22
CA THR A 440 -24.00 0.87 -23.44
C THR A 440 -24.55 0.64 -22.04
N TYR A 441 -23.82 1.11 -21.03
CA TYR A 441 -24.20 1.05 -19.61
C TYR A 441 -24.31 2.48 -19.09
N ASN A 442 -25.40 2.79 -18.39
CA ASN A 442 -25.70 4.14 -17.90
C ASN A 442 -25.78 4.20 -16.38
N GLY A 443 -25.55 5.39 -15.82
CA GLY A 443 -25.72 5.64 -14.38
C GLY A 443 -24.46 5.43 -13.55
N PHE A 444 -23.31 5.20 -14.17
CA PHE A 444 -22.03 4.99 -13.47
C PHE A 444 -21.26 6.31 -13.35
N ALA A 445 -21.17 6.84 -12.14
CA ALA A 445 -20.31 8.01 -11.88
C ALA A 445 -18.86 7.64 -12.15
N GLN A 446 -18.16 8.53 -12.87
CA GLN A 446 -16.72 8.38 -13.02
C GLN A 446 -16.03 8.64 -11.70
N CYS A 447 -14.97 7.89 -11.46
CA CYS A 447 -14.09 8.14 -10.35
C CYS A 447 -13.44 9.52 -10.47
N THR A 448 -13.94 10.46 -9.75
CA THR A 448 -13.12 11.57 -9.33
C THR A 448 -12.29 11.03 -8.16
N VAL A 449 -10.98 10.70 -8.40
CA VAL A 449 -10.07 10.85 -7.27
C VAL A 449 -10.45 12.20 -6.69
N PRO A 450 -10.68 12.36 -5.38
CA PRO A 450 -10.56 13.68 -4.87
C PRO A 450 -9.20 14.14 -5.43
N VAL A 451 -9.19 14.88 -6.53
CA VAL A 451 -8.26 15.95 -6.53
C VAL A 451 -8.55 16.49 -5.14
N LEU A 452 -7.64 16.25 -4.16
CA LEU A 452 -7.39 17.38 -3.39
C LEU A 452 -7.20 18.44 -4.46
N ALA A 453 -8.30 19.10 -4.68
CA ALA A 453 -8.16 20.44 -4.28
C ALA A 453 -7.82 20.30 -2.78
N ILE A 454 -6.55 20.08 -2.53
CA ILE A 454 -5.84 21.24 -2.14
C ILE A 454 -6.36 22.16 -3.20
N ALA A 455 -7.55 22.78 -2.92
CA ALA A 455 -7.70 24.15 -3.27
C ALA A 455 -6.29 24.54 -3.07
N ALA A 456 -5.51 24.66 -4.21
CA ALA A 456 -4.17 25.09 -4.01
C ALA A 456 -4.36 26.33 -3.17
N PHE A 457 -4.56 26.09 -1.91
CA PHE A 457 -4.10 26.94 -0.90
C PHE A 457 -2.61 26.66 -1.06
N THR A 458 -2.07 27.18 -2.16
CA THR A 458 -0.91 27.96 -2.05
C THR A 458 -1.28 28.90 -0.93
N LEU A 459 -1.00 28.44 0.31
CA LEU A 459 -0.79 29.40 1.38
C LEU A 459 0.16 30.33 0.70
N ASP A 460 -0.40 31.50 0.25
CA ASP A 460 0.41 32.46 -0.50
C ASP A 460 1.62 32.62 0.39
N ALA A 461 2.79 32.22 -0.13
CA ALA A 461 4.00 32.33 0.67
C ALA A 461 4.14 33.76 1.21
N ASN A 462 3.44 34.73 0.59
CA ASN A 462 3.34 36.13 1.00
C ASN A 462 2.26 36.37 2.06
N ALA A 463 1.38 35.40 2.38
CA ALA A 463 0.39 35.53 3.46
C ALA A 463 1.02 35.74 4.84
N ILE A 464 2.27 35.29 5.02
CA ILE A 464 3.06 35.52 6.22
C ILE A 464 4.40 36.15 5.85
N LYS A 465 4.71 37.28 6.45
CA LYS A 465 6.01 37.93 6.36
C LYS A 465 6.80 37.73 7.65
N ILE A 466 8.09 37.59 7.52
CA ILE A 466 9.02 37.52 8.65
C ILE A 466 10.07 38.60 8.48
N TYR A 467 10.17 39.50 9.45
CA TYR A 467 11.17 40.59 9.46
C TYR A 467 11.57 40.99 10.89
N PRO A 468 12.78 41.55 11.06
CA PRO A 468 13.83 41.67 10.07
C PRO A 468 14.44 40.32 9.68
N ASN A 469 15.00 40.23 8.49
CA ASN A 469 15.80 39.11 8.05
C ASN A 469 16.94 39.65 7.17
N PRO A 470 18.20 39.65 7.62
CA PRO A 470 18.75 39.04 8.86
C PRO A 470 18.21 39.62 10.18
N VAL A 471 18.25 38.81 11.24
CA VAL A 471 17.73 39.10 12.56
C VAL A 471 18.81 38.97 13.65
N LYS A 472 18.84 39.92 14.63
CA LYS A 472 19.77 39.88 15.80
C LYS A 472 19.08 39.36 17.05
N ASP A 473 18.01 40.02 17.47
CA ASP A 473 17.38 39.77 18.78
C ASP A 473 16.05 39.04 18.66
N ALA A 474 15.17 39.53 17.79
CA ALA A 474 13.84 38.97 17.55
C ALA A 474 13.35 39.30 16.17
N PHE A 475 12.54 38.43 15.60
CA PHE A 475 11.80 38.69 14.35
C PHE A 475 10.31 38.71 14.59
N THR A 476 9.60 39.46 13.74
CA THR A 476 8.16 39.53 13.73
C THR A 476 7.56 38.57 12.73
N VAL A 477 6.51 37.85 13.13
CA VAL A 477 5.66 37.04 12.26
C VAL A 477 4.41 37.88 11.94
N ASP A 478 4.34 38.42 10.73
CA ASP A 478 3.25 39.26 10.26
C ASP A 478 2.32 38.47 9.34
N LEU A 479 1.06 38.37 9.70
CA LEU A 479 0.03 37.62 8.98
C LEU A 479 -0.54 38.37 7.77
N ASN A 480 0.03 39.54 7.45
CA ASN A 480 -0.27 40.36 6.27
C ASN A 480 -1.78 40.64 6.05
N GLY A 481 -2.58 40.62 7.09
CA GLY A 481 -4.03 40.87 7.05
C GLY A 481 -4.88 39.77 6.37
N THR A 482 -4.27 38.70 5.92
CA THR A 482 -4.95 37.58 5.22
C THR A 482 -5.25 36.39 6.14
N MET A 483 -4.65 36.35 7.31
CA MET A 483 -4.82 35.32 8.35
C MET A 483 -5.03 35.98 9.71
N VAL A 484 -5.65 35.24 10.62
CA VAL A 484 -5.81 35.65 12.02
C VAL A 484 -4.99 34.74 12.95
N PRO A 485 -4.59 35.18 14.15
CA PRO A 485 -3.78 34.39 15.08
C PRO A 485 -4.34 32.98 15.36
N SER A 486 -5.65 32.81 15.42
CA SER A 486 -6.32 31.52 15.63
C SER A 486 -6.16 30.53 14.46
N ASP A 487 -5.71 30.98 13.30
CA ASP A 487 -5.41 30.10 12.16
C ASP A 487 -4.08 29.37 12.33
N ILE A 488 -3.21 29.85 13.25
CA ILE A 488 -1.90 29.27 13.51
C ILE A 488 -2.02 28.24 14.64
N SER A 489 -1.66 27.01 14.35
CA SER A 489 -1.69 25.90 15.31
C SER A 489 -0.34 25.58 15.95
N ALA A 490 0.78 25.99 15.33
CA ALA A 490 2.13 25.89 15.89
C ALA A 490 3.13 26.72 15.08
N ILE A 491 4.19 27.19 15.75
CA ILE A 491 5.39 27.75 15.11
C ILE A 491 6.60 26.98 15.62
N SER A 492 7.35 26.38 14.69
CA SER A 492 8.56 25.62 15.02
C SER A 492 9.74 26.16 14.24
N MET A 493 10.92 26.16 14.82
CA MET A 493 12.16 26.60 14.13
C MET A 493 13.23 25.51 14.23
N TYR A 494 13.92 25.28 13.13
CA TYR A 494 14.96 24.28 13.01
C TYR A 494 16.24 24.88 12.45
N ASP A 495 17.39 24.38 12.93
CA ASP A 495 18.68 24.70 12.33
C ASP A 495 18.88 23.93 10.99
N THR A 496 19.98 24.21 10.30
CA THR A 496 20.33 23.53 9.02
C THR A 496 20.56 22.02 9.17
N ASN A 497 20.79 21.51 10.38
CA ASN A 497 20.92 20.09 10.67
C ASN A 497 19.55 19.45 11.00
N GLY A 498 18.45 20.25 10.98
CA GLY A 498 17.11 19.82 11.32
C GLY A 498 16.89 19.63 12.82
N LYS A 499 17.73 20.23 13.69
CA LYS A 499 17.49 20.25 15.12
C LYS A 499 16.44 21.30 15.44
N LEU A 500 15.41 20.91 16.19
CA LEU A 500 14.41 21.82 16.73
C LEU A 500 15.08 22.76 17.74
N VAL A 501 14.98 24.08 17.50
CA VAL A 501 15.58 25.11 18.36
C VAL A 501 14.52 26.02 19.01
N TYR A 502 13.29 26.01 18.50
CA TYR A 502 12.15 26.72 19.06
C TYR A 502 10.85 26.02 18.67
N ASN A 503 9.87 26.03 19.57
CA ASN A 503 8.53 25.51 19.31
C ASN A 503 7.49 26.16 20.22
N THR A 504 6.35 26.58 19.65
CA THR A 504 5.18 27.03 20.39
C THR A 504 3.90 26.51 19.71
N THR A 505 2.87 26.24 20.50
CA THR A 505 1.52 25.90 20.03
C THR A 505 0.57 27.09 20.07
N GLU A 506 1.05 28.24 20.51
CA GLU A 506 0.31 29.51 20.49
C GLU A 506 0.96 30.45 19.49
N PHE A 507 0.15 31.35 18.91
CA PHE A 507 0.67 32.37 18.01
C PHE A 507 1.47 33.41 18.79
N GLU A 508 2.73 33.56 18.42
CA GLU A 508 3.59 34.66 18.88
C GLU A 508 3.99 35.51 17.68
N ASN A 509 3.65 36.79 17.72
CA ASN A 509 4.02 37.73 16.65
C ASN A 509 5.48 38.16 16.71
N SER A 510 6.20 37.95 17.83
CA SER A 510 7.60 38.30 18.02
C SER A 510 8.36 37.16 18.67
N ILE A 511 9.28 36.57 17.92
CA ILE A 511 10.05 35.40 18.37
C ILE A 511 11.49 35.82 18.60
N LYS A 512 11.97 35.62 19.84
CA LYS A 512 13.34 35.95 20.24
C LYS A 512 14.32 34.89 19.73
N VAL A 513 15.45 35.33 19.20
CA VAL A 513 16.51 34.48 18.66
C VAL A 513 17.89 34.75 19.26
N ASN A 514 17.99 35.66 20.22
CA ASN A 514 19.25 36.07 20.87
C ASN A 514 20.01 34.93 21.62
N ALA A 515 19.32 33.81 21.88
CA ALA A 515 19.96 32.61 22.44
C ALA A 515 20.48 31.63 21.37
N LEU A 516 20.23 31.92 20.08
CA LEU A 516 20.66 31.08 18.97
C LEU A 516 22.06 31.52 18.48
N ARG A 517 22.75 30.59 17.85
CA ARG A 517 24.03 30.91 17.18
C ARG A 517 23.77 31.58 15.85
N ASN A 518 24.70 32.42 15.41
CA ASN A 518 24.64 32.98 14.06
C ASN A 518 24.55 31.86 13.02
N GLY A 519 23.63 31.98 12.08
CA GLY A 519 23.41 30.96 11.08
C GLY A 519 22.05 31.03 10.40
N VAL A 520 21.79 30.03 9.55
CA VAL A 520 20.52 29.90 8.81
C VAL A 520 19.58 28.97 9.59
N TYR A 521 18.32 29.41 9.69
CA TYR A 521 17.25 28.65 10.33
C TYR A 521 16.02 28.62 9.44
N TYR A 522 15.19 27.57 9.60
CA TYR A 522 13.92 27.43 8.93
C TYR A 522 12.77 27.50 9.93
N VAL A 523 11.85 28.44 9.71
CA VAL A 523 10.65 28.64 10.52
C VAL A 523 9.49 27.99 9.82
N PHE A 524 8.84 27.04 10.49
CA PHE A 524 7.65 26.32 10.02
C PHE A 524 6.44 26.84 10.79
N ILE A 525 5.51 27.44 10.09
CA ILE A 525 4.27 27.99 10.65
C ILE A 525 3.13 27.08 10.20
N LYS A 526 2.59 26.32 11.14
CA LYS A 526 1.54 25.33 10.91
C LYS A 526 0.18 25.96 11.08
N THR A 527 -0.69 25.74 10.11
CA THR A 527 -2.10 26.18 10.11
C THR A 527 -3.02 25.00 9.85
N ALA A 528 -4.33 25.16 10.06
CA ALA A 528 -5.32 24.15 9.67
C ALA A 528 -5.30 23.83 8.16
N LYS A 529 -4.73 24.74 7.34
CA LYS A 529 -4.70 24.64 5.87
C LYS A 529 -3.36 24.17 5.32
N GLY A 530 -2.34 23.96 6.16
CA GLY A 530 -1.00 23.52 5.75
C GLY A 530 0.12 24.22 6.52
N THR A 531 1.36 24.04 6.08
CA THR A 531 2.54 24.63 6.74
C THR A 531 3.26 25.59 5.79
N ILE A 532 3.50 26.82 6.25
CA ILE A 532 4.35 27.80 5.57
C ILE A 532 5.77 27.67 6.12
N THR A 533 6.74 27.58 5.22
CA THR A 533 8.17 27.56 5.60
C THR A 533 8.83 28.87 5.21
N LYS A 534 9.53 29.50 6.15
CA LYS A 534 10.33 30.68 5.93
C LYS A 534 11.78 30.44 6.35
N LYS A 535 12.71 31.01 5.59
CA LYS A 535 14.13 31.02 5.92
C LYS A 535 14.47 32.32 6.63
N ILE A 536 15.20 32.24 7.75
CA ILE A 536 15.78 33.40 8.43
C ILE A 536 17.28 33.23 8.59
N VAL A 537 17.98 34.35 8.71
CA VAL A 537 19.41 34.43 9.00
C VAL A 537 19.56 35.13 10.34
N VAL A 538 20.17 34.46 11.34
CA VAL A 538 20.50 35.03 12.66
C VAL A 538 21.92 35.55 12.62
N GLU A 539 22.12 36.83 13.03
CA GLU A 539 23.43 37.53 13.06
C GLU A 539 23.82 37.99 14.46
#